data_2a6f9032beaa8e95e738517584037436
#
_entry.id   2a6f9032beaa8e95e738517584037436
#
_cell.length_a   1.000
_cell.length_b   1.000
_cell.length_c   1.000
_cell.angle_alpha   90.00
_cell.angle_beta   90.00
_cell.angle_gamma   90.00
#
_symmetry.space_group_name_H-M   'P 1'
#
loop_
_entity.id
_entity.type
_entity.pdbx_description
1 polymer ?
#
loop_
_entity_poly.entity_id
_entity_poly.type
_entity_poly.pdbx_seq_one_letter_code
_entity_poly.pdbx_strand_id
1 'polypeptide(L)'
;GSIKDTASPELGDIRHRLQRKQNGISRRMQALLQQAQTEGWAEKDTSIAIRDGRMVIPVPSAYKRKINGIVHDESATGKTSYIEPAEIVETNNEIRELELEEKREITRILRRFAEDLRPYVDDLIPAYDFLAYIDFVRAKAAFSLYIEATVPAFSERPEMFWYSARHPLLWLSLKNSDKNIVPLKIEIDETQRIILISGPNAGGKSVCLQTAGLLQYMFQCGLPVPVSEASRFGIFKKILI
;
A
#
# COMPACT_ATOMS: atom_id res chain seq x y z
N GLY A 1 7.57 5.47 6.75
CA GLY A 1 7.25 6.46 7.79
C GLY A 1 8.48 7.25 8.18
N SER A 2 8.32 8.51 8.57
CA SER A 2 9.40 9.34 9.08
C SER A 2 9.60 9.13 10.58
N ILE A 3 10.84 9.18 11.06
CA ILE A 3 11.16 9.17 12.49
C ILE A 3 10.88 10.56 13.05
N LYS A 4 10.13 10.63 14.15
CA LYS A 4 9.79 11.90 14.81
C LYS A 4 11.01 12.49 15.53
N ASP A 5 11.06 13.81 15.66
CA ASP A 5 12.12 14.53 16.38
C ASP A 5 12.21 14.12 17.85
N THR A 6 11.08 13.69 18.42
CA THR A 6 10.99 13.20 19.78
C THR A 6 11.53 11.79 19.99
N ALA A 7 12.01 11.12 18.93
CA ALA A 7 12.58 9.77 19.03
C ALA A 7 13.90 9.75 19.82
N SER A 8 14.69 10.83 19.77
CA SER A 8 15.78 11.10 20.71
C SER A 8 15.97 12.62 20.86
N PRO A 9 16.45 13.07 22.02
CA PRO A 9 16.81 14.49 22.20
C PRO A 9 17.88 14.96 21.22
N GLU A 10 18.80 14.07 20.88
CA GLU A 10 19.91 14.32 19.95
C GLU A 10 19.41 14.54 18.51
N LEU A 11 18.47 13.72 18.03
CA LEU A 11 17.84 13.92 16.72
C LEU A 11 17.10 15.26 16.63
N GLY A 12 16.38 15.62 17.69
CA GLY A 12 15.70 16.90 17.77
C GLY A 12 16.67 18.08 17.68
N ASP A 13 17.80 18.04 18.44
CA ASP A 13 18.82 19.09 18.39
C ASP A 13 19.50 19.20 17.02
N ILE A 14 19.89 18.07 16.44
CA ILE A 14 20.49 18.04 15.08
C ILE A 14 19.54 18.70 14.08
N ARG A 15 18.26 18.33 14.04
CA ARG A 15 17.27 18.90 13.13
C ARG A 15 17.04 20.39 13.36
N HIS A 16 17.01 20.83 14.61
CA HIS A 16 16.92 22.26 14.94
C HIS A 16 18.13 23.07 14.48
N ARG A 17 19.34 22.50 14.62
CA ARG A 17 20.57 23.12 14.10
C ARG A 17 20.57 23.15 12.58
N LEU A 18 20.18 22.06 11.94
CA LEU A 18 20.08 21.94 10.49
C LEU A 18 19.10 23.00 9.92
N GLN A 19 17.91 23.09 10.48
CA GLN A 19 16.88 24.05 10.06
C GLN A 19 17.35 25.51 10.20
N ARG A 20 18.02 25.83 11.31
CA ARG A 20 18.59 27.17 11.53
C ARG A 20 19.64 27.51 10.48
N LYS A 21 20.55 26.58 10.16
CA LYS A 21 21.60 26.77 9.17
C LYS A 21 21.01 26.91 7.77
N GLN A 22 20.06 26.06 7.39
CA GLN A 22 19.36 26.13 6.09
C GLN A 22 18.58 27.43 5.91
N ASN A 23 17.91 27.93 6.96
CA ASN A 23 17.23 29.21 6.90
C ASN A 23 18.20 30.39 6.79
N GLY A 24 19.37 30.30 7.44
CA GLY A 24 20.42 31.30 7.37
C GLY A 24 21.06 31.38 5.98
N ILE A 25 21.44 30.24 5.43
CA ILE A 25 22.08 30.17 4.12
C ILE A 25 21.13 30.61 3.01
N SER A 26 19.84 30.25 3.08
CA SER A 26 18.84 30.64 2.07
C SER A 26 18.73 32.16 1.94
N ARG A 27 18.71 32.88 3.06
CA ARG A 27 18.67 34.36 3.06
C ARG A 27 19.93 34.95 2.47
N ARG A 28 21.12 34.43 2.82
CA ARG A 28 22.39 34.91 2.30
C ARG A 28 22.51 34.67 0.80
N MET A 29 22.12 33.45 0.35
CA MET A 29 22.10 33.09 -1.08
C MET A 29 21.21 33.99 -1.90
N GLN A 30 20.01 34.34 -1.39
CA GLN A 30 19.12 35.27 -2.06
C GLN A 30 19.75 36.65 -2.22
N ALA A 31 20.45 37.17 -1.20
CA ALA A 31 21.15 38.44 -1.27
C ALA A 31 22.28 38.42 -2.31
N LEU A 32 23.08 37.33 -2.34
CA LEU A 32 24.14 37.15 -3.32
C LEU A 32 23.61 37.00 -4.75
N LEU A 33 22.49 36.31 -4.93
CA LEU A 33 21.82 36.20 -6.23
C LEU A 33 21.29 37.55 -6.71
N GLN A 34 20.66 38.34 -5.85
CA GLN A 34 20.18 39.69 -6.17
C GLN A 34 21.35 40.62 -6.57
N GLN A 35 22.46 40.54 -5.85
CA GLN A 35 23.67 41.27 -6.20
C GLN A 35 24.15 40.86 -7.60
N ALA A 36 24.29 39.55 -7.88
CA ALA A 36 24.71 39.05 -9.17
C ALA A 36 23.79 39.47 -10.33
N GLN A 37 22.49 39.51 -10.08
CA GLN A 37 21.46 39.99 -11.03
C GLN A 37 21.58 41.51 -11.28
N THR A 38 21.80 42.30 -10.24
CA THR A 38 21.98 43.75 -10.34
C THR A 38 23.22 44.11 -11.12
N GLU A 39 24.31 43.37 -10.91
CA GLU A 39 25.59 43.55 -11.61
C GLU A 39 25.59 42.94 -13.03
N GLY A 40 24.49 42.28 -13.44
CA GLY A 40 24.36 41.65 -14.75
C GLY A 40 25.16 40.36 -14.94
N TRP A 41 25.61 39.73 -13.84
CA TRP A 41 26.34 38.44 -13.88
C TRP A 41 25.41 37.22 -13.88
N ALA A 42 24.17 37.38 -13.42
CA ALA A 42 23.12 36.37 -13.50
C ALA A 42 21.90 36.96 -14.23
N GLU A 43 21.15 36.09 -14.90
CA GLU A 43 19.90 36.48 -15.57
C GLU A 43 18.82 36.79 -14.52
N LYS A 44 17.87 37.68 -14.87
CA LYS A 44 16.82 38.14 -13.92
C LYS A 44 15.88 37.04 -13.46
N ASP A 45 15.70 36.03 -14.26
CA ASP A 45 14.85 34.86 -13.99
C ASP A 45 15.61 33.67 -13.34
N THR A 46 16.93 33.84 -13.12
CA THR A 46 17.75 32.84 -12.46
C THR A 46 17.29 32.64 -11.02
N SER A 47 17.19 31.37 -10.61
CA SER A 47 16.94 30.95 -9.23
C SER A 47 18.12 30.16 -8.66
N ILE A 48 18.23 30.11 -7.34
CA ILE A 48 19.20 29.30 -6.62
C ILE A 48 18.95 27.82 -6.99
N ALA A 49 20.03 27.11 -7.33
CA ALA A 49 19.98 25.69 -7.65
C ALA A 49 20.67 24.86 -6.55
N ILE A 50 20.39 23.56 -6.54
CA ILE A 50 21.11 22.60 -5.70
C ILE A 50 21.91 21.68 -6.62
N ARG A 51 23.21 21.54 -6.34
CA ARG A 51 24.12 20.59 -6.99
C ARG A 51 24.88 19.82 -5.93
N ASP A 52 24.88 18.51 -6.00
CA ASP A 52 25.51 17.62 -5.02
C ASP A 52 25.18 17.95 -3.55
N GLY A 53 23.93 18.38 -3.31
CA GLY A 53 23.45 18.77 -1.99
C GLY A 53 23.91 20.15 -1.52
N ARG A 54 24.51 20.98 -2.40
CA ARG A 54 24.97 22.33 -2.11
C ARG A 54 24.12 23.37 -2.81
N MET A 55 23.88 24.50 -2.14
CA MET A 55 23.25 25.64 -2.78
C MET A 55 24.27 26.36 -3.65
N VAL A 56 23.92 26.59 -4.92
CA VAL A 56 24.76 27.22 -5.94
C VAL A 56 23.99 28.27 -6.72
N ILE A 57 24.71 29.26 -7.26
CA ILE A 57 24.14 30.27 -8.14
C ILE A 57 24.48 29.89 -9.58
N PRO A 58 23.49 29.64 -10.46
CA PRO A 58 23.73 29.46 -11.87
C PRO A 58 24.11 30.82 -12.53
N VAL A 59 25.23 30.87 -13.21
CA VAL A 59 25.63 32.05 -13.96
C VAL A 59 26.12 31.67 -15.36
N PRO A 60 25.95 32.51 -16.39
CA PRO A 60 26.60 32.30 -17.67
C PRO A 60 28.12 32.13 -17.49
N SER A 61 28.71 31.13 -18.14
CA SER A 61 30.09 30.74 -17.94
C SER A 61 31.09 31.88 -18.23
N ALA A 62 30.69 32.87 -19.02
CA ALA A 62 31.46 34.10 -19.25
C ALA A 62 31.68 34.92 -17.96
N TYR A 63 30.80 34.83 -17.00
CA TYR A 63 30.85 35.58 -15.74
C TYR A 63 31.29 34.74 -14.53
N LYS A 64 31.72 33.47 -14.76
CA LYS A 64 32.10 32.56 -13.66
C LYS A 64 33.20 33.06 -12.73
N ARG A 65 34.04 33.98 -13.20
CA ARG A 65 35.14 34.61 -12.40
C ARG A 65 34.66 35.85 -11.62
N LYS A 66 33.45 36.35 -11.84
CA LYS A 66 32.90 37.53 -11.16
C LYS A 66 32.41 37.23 -9.77
N ILE A 67 31.91 35.99 -9.52
CA ILE A 67 31.55 35.52 -8.22
C ILE A 67 32.73 34.75 -7.62
N ASN A 68 33.25 35.24 -6.51
CA ASN A 68 34.29 34.52 -5.78
C ASN A 68 33.68 33.26 -5.15
N GLY A 69 34.14 32.07 -5.55
CA GLY A 69 33.57 30.82 -5.11
C GLY A 69 34.12 29.60 -5.85
N ILE A 70 33.51 28.47 -5.62
CA ILE A 70 33.85 27.17 -6.19
C ILE A 70 32.83 26.82 -7.29
N VAL A 71 33.33 26.47 -8.48
CA VAL A 71 32.47 25.91 -9.55
C VAL A 71 32.28 24.44 -9.28
N HIS A 72 31.02 24.01 -9.02
CA HIS A 72 30.70 22.63 -8.76
C HIS A 72 30.29 21.85 -10.01
N ASP A 73 29.65 22.52 -10.95
CA ASP A 73 29.13 21.88 -12.15
C ASP A 73 29.03 22.87 -13.30
N GLU A 74 28.94 22.37 -14.52
CA GLU A 74 28.64 23.14 -15.73
C GLU A 74 27.48 22.48 -16.47
N SER A 75 26.65 23.28 -17.14
CA SER A 75 25.55 22.72 -17.97
C SER A 75 26.13 21.87 -19.11
N ALA A 76 25.37 20.89 -19.62
CA ALA A 76 25.80 20.00 -20.71
C ALA A 76 26.30 20.77 -21.96
N THR A 77 25.88 22.01 -22.16
CA THR A 77 26.31 22.89 -23.24
C THR A 77 27.49 23.79 -22.86
N GLY A 78 27.96 23.73 -21.63
CA GLY A 78 29.04 24.60 -21.11
C GLY A 78 28.66 26.08 -20.96
N LYS A 79 27.38 26.45 -21.20
CA LYS A 79 26.94 27.85 -21.18
C LYS A 79 26.68 28.39 -19.79
N THR A 80 26.36 27.55 -18.84
CA THR A 80 26.04 27.91 -17.45
C THR A 80 27.00 27.19 -16.51
N SER A 81 27.60 27.93 -15.58
CA SER A 81 28.41 27.40 -14.50
C SER A 81 27.65 27.56 -13.18
N TYR A 82 27.71 26.55 -12.33
CA TYR A 82 27.05 26.50 -11.02
C TYR A 82 28.09 26.81 -9.94
N ILE A 83 27.96 27.99 -9.34
CA ILE A 83 28.97 28.52 -8.41
C ILE A 83 28.46 28.48 -6.99
N GLU A 84 29.22 27.85 -6.08
CA GLU A 84 29.08 28.00 -4.65
C GLU A 84 29.89 29.24 -4.21
N PRO A 85 29.23 30.32 -3.75
CA PRO A 85 29.97 31.50 -3.29
C PRO A 85 30.87 31.18 -2.09
N ALA A 86 32.08 31.73 -2.06
CA ALA A 86 33.07 31.49 -1.01
C ALA A 86 32.53 31.75 0.41
N GLU A 87 31.63 32.74 0.54
CA GLU A 87 31.01 33.13 1.81
C GLU A 87 30.12 32.07 2.44
N ILE A 88 29.66 31.10 1.65
CA ILE A 88 28.72 30.06 2.12
C ILE A 88 29.29 28.64 2.13
N VAL A 89 30.53 28.47 1.63
CA VAL A 89 31.22 27.17 1.56
C VAL A 89 31.23 26.48 2.95
N GLU A 90 31.65 27.24 3.97
CA GLU A 90 31.67 26.71 5.35
C GLU A 90 30.30 26.31 5.84
N THR A 91 29.28 27.15 5.61
CA THR A 91 27.89 26.84 6.02
C THR A 91 27.32 25.65 5.28
N ASN A 92 27.60 25.48 4.00
CA ASN A 92 27.23 24.30 3.22
C ASN A 92 27.92 23.03 3.77
N ASN A 93 29.19 23.12 4.16
CA ASN A 93 29.89 22.00 4.79
C ASN A 93 29.26 21.61 6.13
N GLU A 94 28.95 22.60 6.98
CA GLU A 94 28.27 22.37 8.26
C GLU A 94 26.87 21.73 8.07
N ILE A 95 26.11 22.16 7.07
CA ILE A 95 24.81 21.56 6.72
C ILE A 95 25.01 20.09 6.36
N ARG A 96 26.00 19.79 5.51
CA ARG A 96 26.29 18.42 5.10
C ARG A 96 26.74 17.54 6.26
N GLU A 97 27.54 18.08 7.17
CA GLU A 97 27.92 17.37 8.40
C GLU A 97 26.70 17.04 9.26
N LEU A 98 25.80 18.01 9.46
CA LEU A 98 24.54 17.81 10.21
C LEU A 98 23.62 16.78 9.53
N GLU A 99 23.54 16.76 8.23
CA GLU A 99 22.79 15.74 7.46
C GLU A 99 23.38 14.33 7.67
N LEU A 100 24.71 14.23 7.74
CA LEU A 100 25.38 12.97 8.05
C LEU A 100 25.18 12.55 9.52
N GLU A 101 25.21 13.51 10.44
CA GLU A 101 24.91 13.28 11.87
C GLU A 101 23.46 12.79 12.01
N GLU A 102 22.49 13.41 11.34
CA GLU A 102 21.09 12.99 11.34
C GLU A 102 20.95 11.53 10.86
N LYS A 103 21.59 11.20 9.74
CA LYS A 103 21.58 9.83 9.21
C LYS A 103 22.15 8.80 10.20
N ARG A 104 23.27 9.15 10.85
CA ARG A 104 23.89 8.28 11.86
C ARG A 104 22.98 8.08 13.07
N GLU A 105 22.38 9.16 13.55
CA GLU A 105 21.47 9.11 14.70
C GLU A 105 20.20 8.30 14.38
N ILE A 106 19.60 8.50 13.22
CA ILE A 106 18.48 7.69 12.72
C ILE A 106 18.86 6.20 12.69
N THR A 107 20.04 5.89 12.18
CA THR A 107 20.53 4.50 12.11
C THR A 107 20.72 3.91 13.52
N ARG A 108 21.23 4.72 14.47
CA ARG A 108 21.40 4.33 15.87
C ARG A 108 20.04 4.03 16.53
N ILE A 109 19.05 4.88 16.32
CA ILE A 109 17.70 4.71 16.85
C ILE A 109 17.06 3.42 16.31
N LEU A 110 17.14 3.20 15.00
CA LEU A 110 16.57 2.02 14.36
C LEU A 110 17.26 0.72 14.81
N ARG A 111 18.59 0.75 14.95
CA ARG A 111 19.36 -0.40 15.44
C ARG A 111 18.97 -0.75 16.85
N ARG A 112 18.91 0.24 17.75
CA ARG A 112 18.47 0.03 19.12
C ARG A 112 17.06 -0.55 19.18
N PHE A 113 16.13 0.02 18.43
CA PHE A 113 14.75 -0.51 18.34
C PHE A 113 14.73 -1.98 17.88
N ALA A 114 15.54 -2.33 16.86
CA ALA A 114 15.63 -3.69 16.38
C ALA A 114 16.25 -4.66 17.44
N GLU A 115 17.25 -4.19 18.18
CA GLU A 115 17.84 -4.96 19.28
C GLU A 115 16.85 -5.17 20.44
N ASP A 116 16.10 -4.15 20.81
CA ASP A 116 15.06 -4.21 21.85
C ASP A 116 13.90 -5.14 21.43
N LEU A 117 13.58 -5.20 20.13
CA LEU A 117 12.51 -6.04 19.58
C LEU A 117 12.92 -7.51 19.43
N ARG A 118 14.19 -7.77 19.16
CA ARG A 118 14.70 -9.12 18.81
C ARG A 118 14.34 -10.22 19.81
N PRO A 119 14.37 -10.01 21.14
CA PRO A 119 13.99 -11.03 22.11
C PRO A 119 12.54 -11.48 22.03
N TYR A 120 11.67 -10.66 21.43
CA TYR A 120 10.22 -10.91 21.34
C TYR A 120 9.77 -11.46 19.99
N VAL A 121 10.69 -11.69 19.05
CA VAL A 121 10.34 -12.12 17.67
C VAL A 121 9.62 -13.47 17.69
N ASP A 122 10.09 -14.40 18.53
CA ASP A 122 9.51 -15.75 18.64
C ASP A 122 8.08 -15.74 19.20
N ASP A 123 7.72 -14.73 19.98
CA ASP A 123 6.34 -14.51 20.48
C ASP A 123 5.49 -13.71 19.48
N LEU A 124 6.12 -12.78 18.76
CA LEU A 124 5.41 -11.89 17.82
C LEU A 124 4.93 -12.63 16.57
N ILE A 125 5.71 -13.60 16.05
CA ILE A 125 5.33 -14.33 14.84
C ILE A 125 4.06 -15.15 15.08
N PRO A 126 3.95 -16.00 16.13
CA PRO A 126 2.71 -16.71 16.40
C PRO A 126 1.53 -15.79 16.73
N ALA A 127 1.77 -14.67 17.40
CA ALA A 127 0.73 -13.68 17.67
C ALA A 127 0.21 -13.03 16.37
N TYR A 128 1.09 -12.74 15.42
CA TYR A 128 0.71 -12.24 14.10
C TYR A 128 -0.10 -13.27 13.30
N ASP A 129 0.33 -14.54 13.30
CA ASP A 129 -0.39 -15.63 12.65
C ASP A 129 -1.79 -15.83 13.27
N PHE A 130 -1.90 -15.73 14.59
CA PHE A 130 -3.18 -15.77 15.28
C PHE A 130 -4.10 -14.61 14.85
N LEU A 131 -3.58 -13.39 14.78
CA LEU A 131 -4.34 -12.22 14.31
C LEU A 131 -4.79 -12.39 12.85
N ALA A 132 -3.93 -12.92 11.99
CA ALA A 132 -4.28 -13.23 10.59
C ALA A 132 -5.42 -14.25 10.51
N TYR A 133 -5.35 -15.30 11.34
CA TYR A 133 -6.43 -16.30 11.44
C TYR A 133 -7.75 -15.67 11.89
N ILE A 134 -7.74 -14.87 12.94
CA ILE A 134 -8.96 -14.20 13.45
C ILE A 134 -9.53 -13.23 12.40
N ASP A 135 -8.68 -12.46 11.72
CA ASP A 135 -9.15 -11.56 10.65
C ASP A 135 -9.76 -12.34 9.48
N PHE A 136 -9.18 -13.48 9.11
CA PHE A 136 -9.74 -14.37 8.10
C PHE A 136 -11.12 -14.93 8.50
N VAL A 137 -11.28 -15.37 9.75
CA VAL A 137 -12.58 -15.83 10.28
C VAL A 137 -13.61 -14.68 10.26
N ARG A 138 -13.18 -13.48 10.68
CA ARG A 138 -14.03 -12.28 10.64
C ARG A 138 -14.45 -11.93 9.21
N ALA A 139 -13.54 -12.00 8.25
CA ALA A 139 -13.85 -11.75 6.84
C ALA A 139 -14.89 -12.75 6.30
N LYS A 140 -14.73 -14.05 6.62
CA LYS A 140 -15.72 -15.08 6.28
C LYS A 140 -17.09 -14.77 6.88
N ALA A 141 -17.15 -14.42 8.16
CA ALA A 141 -18.39 -14.07 8.85
C ALA A 141 -19.05 -12.83 8.22
N ALA A 142 -18.29 -11.77 7.96
CA ALA A 142 -18.82 -10.57 7.32
C ALA A 142 -19.36 -10.85 5.90
N PHE A 143 -18.64 -11.65 5.12
CA PHE A 143 -19.12 -12.08 3.80
C PHE A 143 -20.40 -12.92 3.88
N SER A 144 -20.47 -13.83 4.86
CA SER A 144 -21.64 -14.66 5.09
C SER A 144 -22.89 -13.84 5.41
N LEU A 145 -22.75 -12.84 6.28
CA LEU A 145 -23.84 -11.89 6.57
C LEU A 145 -24.24 -11.09 5.32
N TYR A 146 -23.27 -10.68 4.53
CA TYR A 146 -23.51 -9.90 3.32
C TYR A 146 -24.34 -10.66 2.27
N ILE A 147 -24.11 -11.97 2.10
CA ILE A 147 -24.86 -12.84 1.18
C ILE A 147 -26.03 -13.59 1.84
N GLU A 148 -26.34 -13.28 3.09
CA GLU A 148 -27.39 -13.98 3.88
C GLU A 148 -27.18 -15.51 3.88
N ALA A 149 -25.94 -15.92 4.13
CA ALA A 149 -25.57 -17.33 4.18
C ALA A 149 -25.93 -17.96 5.53
N THR A 150 -26.14 -19.26 5.50
CA THR A 150 -26.32 -20.13 6.68
C THR A 150 -25.20 -21.17 6.75
N VAL A 151 -25.05 -21.85 7.87
CA VAL A 151 -24.19 -23.02 8.03
C VAL A 151 -25.05 -24.26 7.90
N PRO A 152 -25.08 -24.93 6.74
CA PRO A 152 -25.89 -26.13 6.55
C PRO A 152 -25.33 -27.33 7.34
N ALA A 153 -26.14 -28.37 7.50
CA ALA A 153 -25.67 -29.62 8.08
C ALA A 153 -24.59 -30.26 7.20
N PHE A 154 -23.53 -30.78 7.84
CA PHE A 154 -22.43 -31.47 7.18
C PHE A 154 -22.67 -32.97 7.12
N SER A 155 -22.25 -33.60 6.00
CA SER A 155 -22.24 -35.05 5.83
C SER A 155 -20.91 -35.49 5.23
N GLU A 156 -20.32 -36.59 5.71
CA GLU A 156 -19.15 -37.22 5.11
C GLU A 156 -19.45 -37.96 3.81
N ARG A 157 -20.71 -38.25 3.51
CA ARG A 157 -21.15 -38.91 2.29
C ARG A 157 -21.33 -37.90 1.16
N PRO A 158 -21.10 -38.30 -0.10
CA PRO A 158 -21.33 -37.43 -1.25
C PRO A 158 -22.85 -37.28 -1.53
N GLU A 159 -23.49 -36.32 -0.84
CA GLU A 159 -24.90 -36.04 -0.97
C GLU A 159 -25.15 -34.53 -1.05
N MET A 160 -26.26 -34.14 -1.66
CA MET A 160 -26.77 -32.78 -1.72
C MET A 160 -28.27 -32.80 -1.37
N PHE A 161 -28.65 -32.20 -0.27
CA PHE A 161 -30.03 -31.89 0.05
C PHE A 161 -30.14 -30.39 0.28
N TRP A 162 -30.31 -29.66 -0.83
CA TRP A 162 -30.29 -28.21 -0.81
C TRP A 162 -31.70 -27.65 -0.99
N TYR A 163 -32.04 -26.75 -0.09
CA TYR A 163 -33.30 -26.05 -0.11
C TYR A 163 -33.07 -24.55 -0.15
N SER A 164 -33.83 -23.86 -0.99
CA SER A 164 -33.73 -22.40 -1.17
C SER A 164 -32.31 -21.89 -1.50
N ALA A 165 -31.55 -22.70 -2.25
CA ALA A 165 -30.21 -22.35 -2.62
C ALA A 165 -30.18 -21.16 -3.62
N ARG A 166 -29.39 -20.13 -3.34
CA ARG A 166 -29.32 -18.90 -4.15
C ARG A 166 -27.91 -18.71 -4.69
N HIS A 167 -27.79 -18.31 -5.95
CA HIS A 167 -26.47 -17.93 -6.51
C HIS A 167 -26.04 -16.61 -5.87
N PRO A 168 -24.93 -16.54 -5.09
CA PRO A 168 -24.61 -15.36 -4.29
C PRO A 168 -24.38 -14.12 -5.15
N LEU A 169 -23.63 -14.20 -6.26
CA LEU A 169 -23.36 -13.06 -7.12
C LEU A 169 -24.60 -12.58 -7.87
N LEU A 170 -25.45 -13.51 -8.33
CA LEU A 170 -26.71 -13.15 -8.97
C LEU A 170 -27.66 -12.48 -7.97
N TRP A 171 -27.76 -13.02 -6.76
CA TRP A 171 -28.56 -12.41 -5.70
C TRP A 171 -28.10 -11.00 -5.37
N LEU A 172 -26.78 -10.77 -5.22
CA LEU A 172 -26.21 -9.44 -4.99
C LEU A 172 -26.53 -8.47 -6.14
N SER A 173 -26.43 -8.93 -7.38
CA SER A 173 -26.72 -8.09 -8.56
C SER A 173 -28.22 -7.72 -8.66
N LEU A 174 -29.11 -8.56 -8.16
CA LEU A 174 -30.55 -8.35 -8.21
C LEU A 174 -31.09 -7.67 -6.93
N LYS A 175 -30.33 -7.65 -5.83
CA LYS A 175 -30.74 -7.10 -4.53
C LYS A 175 -31.27 -5.66 -4.60
N ASN A 176 -30.78 -4.86 -5.54
CA ASN A 176 -31.16 -3.46 -5.76
C ASN A 176 -32.12 -3.29 -6.97
N SER A 177 -32.69 -4.36 -7.48
CA SER A 177 -33.63 -4.34 -8.58
C SER A 177 -34.94 -5.03 -8.18
N ASP A 178 -36.06 -4.69 -8.84
CA ASP A 178 -37.36 -5.34 -8.59
C ASP A 178 -37.45 -6.81 -9.05
N LYS A 179 -36.30 -7.43 -9.34
CA LYS A 179 -36.22 -8.80 -9.81
C LYS A 179 -35.87 -9.75 -8.67
N ASN A 180 -36.66 -10.78 -8.50
CA ASN A 180 -36.41 -11.83 -7.51
C ASN A 180 -35.61 -12.98 -8.14
N ILE A 181 -34.67 -13.54 -7.38
CA ILE A 181 -34.00 -14.79 -7.72
C ILE A 181 -34.93 -15.96 -7.47
N VAL A 182 -34.97 -16.93 -8.37
CA VAL A 182 -35.66 -18.21 -8.17
C VAL A 182 -34.67 -19.12 -7.42
N PRO A 183 -35.02 -19.55 -6.18
CA PRO A 183 -34.15 -20.43 -5.43
C PRO A 183 -34.06 -21.83 -6.05
N LEU A 184 -32.91 -22.46 -5.92
CA LEU A 184 -32.65 -23.80 -6.39
C LEU A 184 -32.94 -24.83 -5.29
N LYS A 185 -33.55 -25.94 -5.69
CA LYS A 185 -33.69 -27.17 -4.89
C LYS A 185 -32.92 -28.28 -5.58
N ILE A 186 -32.04 -28.97 -4.86
CA ILE A 186 -31.29 -30.15 -5.35
C ILE A 186 -31.36 -31.24 -4.31
N GLU A 187 -31.63 -32.44 -4.77
CA GLU A 187 -31.61 -33.67 -3.96
C GLU A 187 -30.79 -34.72 -4.70
N ILE A 188 -29.63 -35.06 -4.19
CA ILE A 188 -28.73 -36.11 -4.72
C ILE A 188 -28.23 -36.93 -3.54
N ASP A 189 -28.32 -38.26 -3.67
CA ASP A 189 -27.84 -39.23 -2.71
C ASP A 189 -27.25 -40.48 -3.41
N GLU A 190 -27.05 -41.55 -2.64
CA GLU A 190 -26.53 -42.81 -3.20
C GLU A 190 -27.50 -43.49 -4.16
N THR A 191 -28.82 -43.19 -4.08
CA THR A 191 -29.87 -43.77 -4.90
C THR A 191 -30.18 -42.92 -6.14
N GLN A 192 -30.12 -41.60 -5.98
CA GLN A 192 -30.32 -40.61 -7.06
C GLN A 192 -29.05 -39.84 -7.33
N ARG A 193 -28.24 -40.36 -8.26
CA ARG A 193 -26.92 -39.79 -8.58
C ARG A 193 -26.91 -38.87 -9.78
N ILE A 194 -27.96 -38.79 -10.53
CA ILE A 194 -28.06 -38.06 -11.81
C ILE A 194 -29.28 -37.14 -11.78
N ILE A 195 -29.06 -35.87 -12.02
CA ILE A 195 -30.14 -34.92 -12.28
C ILE A 195 -30.07 -34.45 -13.73
N LEU A 196 -31.19 -34.54 -14.45
CA LEU A 196 -31.36 -34.00 -15.76
C LEU A 196 -32.00 -32.64 -15.72
N ILE A 197 -31.28 -31.61 -16.19
CA ILE A 197 -31.81 -30.24 -16.26
C ILE A 197 -32.20 -29.94 -17.70
N SER A 198 -33.50 -29.81 -17.98
CA SER A 198 -34.05 -29.48 -19.29
C SER A 198 -34.87 -28.19 -19.25
N GLY A 199 -35.07 -27.57 -20.39
CA GLY A 199 -35.85 -26.34 -20.55
C GLY A 199 -35.36 -25.43 -21.66
N PRO A 200 -36.02 -24.30 -21.95
CA PRO A 200 -35.63 -23.34 -22.97
C PRO A 200 -34.26 -22.71 -22.72
N ASN A 201 -33.59 -22.20 -23.78
CA ASN A 201 -32.24 -21.66 -23.65
C ASN A 201 -32.13 -20.46 -22.69
N ALA A 202 -33.17 -19.68 -22.48
CA ALA A 202 -33.22 -18.58 -21.53
C ALA A 202 -33.73 -19.00 -20.12
N GLY A 203 -33.96 -20.29 -19.86
CA GLY A 203 -34.62 -20.81 -18.65
C GLY A 203 -33.71 -21.00 -17.43
N GLY A 204 -32.49 -20.47 -17.41
CA GLY A 204 -31.63 -20.51 -16.24
C GLY A 204 -30.82 -21.81 -16.03
N LYS A 205 -30.76 -22.73 -17.00
CA LYS A 205 -30.02 -24.00 -16.93
C LYS A 205 -28.54 -23.81 -16.53
N SER A 206 -27.85 -22.90 -17.18
CA SER A 206 -26.44 -22.59 -16.89
C SER A 206 -26.26 -22.00 -15.50
N VAL A 207 -27.19 -21.14 -15.07
CA VAL A 207 -27.16 -20.55 -13.72
C VAL A 207 -27.36 -21.64 -12.66
N CYS A 208 -28.24 -22.61 -12.89
CA CYS A 208 -28.42 -23.74 -12.00
C CYS A 208 -27.12 -24.54 -11.82
N LEU A 209 -26.43 -24.87 -12.91
CA LEU A 209 -25.14 -25.60 -12.89
C LEU A 209 -24.05 -24.79 -12.16
N GLN A 210 -23.93 -23.50 -12.50
CA GLN A 210 -22.98 -22.60 -11.85
C GLN A 210 -23.27 -22.46 -10.36
N THR A 211 -24.56 -22.37 -9.97
CA THR A 211 -24.96 -22.30 -8.56
C THR A 211 -24.53 -23.56 -7.82
N ALA A 212 -24.82 -24.74 -8.40
CA ALA A 212 -24.43 -26.01 -7.79
C ALA A 212 -22.91 -26.12 -7.59
N GLY A 213 -22.13 -25.84 -8.63
CA GLY A 213 -20.66 -25.88 -8.53
C GLY A 213 -20.10 -24.85 -7.53
N LEU A 214 -20.57 -23.60 -7.59
CA LEU A 214 -20.09 -22.52 -6.75
C LEU A 214 -20.40 -22.77 -5.26
N LEU A 215 -21.65 -23.13 -4.92
CA LEU A 215 -22.03 -23.36 -3.52
C LEU A 215 -21.30 -24.56 -2.93
N GLN A 216 -21.17 -25.66 -3.70
CA GLN A 216 -20.40 -26.81 -3.27
C GLN A 216 -18.92 -26.46 -3.03
N TYR A 217 -18.33 -25.68 -3.93
CA TYR A 217 -16.94 -25.22 -3.76
C TYR A 217 -16.80 -24.31 -2.55
N MET A 218 -17.69 -23.32 -2.37
CA MET A 218 -17.68 -22.43 -1.21
C MET A 218 -17.79 -23.23 0.10
N PHE A 219 -18.71 -24.17 0.18
CA PHE A 219 -18.89 -25.02 1.35
C PHE A 219 -17.61 -25.83 1.66
N GLN A 220 -17.00 -26.47 0.67
CA GLN A 220 -15.78 -27.25 0.85
C GLN A 220 -14.54 -26.38 1.17
N CYS A 221 -14.58 -25.08 0.88
CA CYS A 221 -13.63 -24.10 1.37
C CYS A 221 -13.91 -23.59 2.78
N GLY A 222 -14.94 -24.13 3.44
CA GLY A 222 -15.35 -23.74 4.80
C GLY A 222 -16.02 -22.36 4.86
N LEU A 223 -16.72 -21.97 3.80
CA LEU A 223 -17.57 -20.78 3.77
C LEU A 223 -19.02 -21.19 4.04
N PRO A 224 -19.80 -20.44 4.84
CA PRO A 224 -21.23 -20.52 4.86
C PRO A 224 -21.81 -20.23 3.46
N VAL A 225 -22.97 -20.78 3.18
CA VAL A 225 -23.61 -20.72 1.85
C VAL A 225 -25.05 -20.21 1.95
N PRO A 226 -25.57 -19.48 0.95
CA PRO A 226 -26.93 -18.93 0.96
C PRO A 226 -27.99 -20.00 0.62
N VAL A 227 -28.29 -20.81 1.61
CA VAL A 227 -29.28 -21.89 1.54
C VAL A 227 -30.17 -21.88 2.79
N SER A 228 -31.27 -22.66 2.80
CA SER A 228 -32.04 -22.89 4.01
C SER A 228 -31.22 -23.68 5.04
N GLU A 229 -31.44 -23.43 6.35
CA GLU A 229 -30.82 -24.17 7.47
C GLU A 229 -31.13 -25.68 7.43
N ALA A 230 -32.25 -26.09 6.81
CA ALA A 230 -32.61 -27.49 6.62
C ALA A 230 -31.73 -28.21 5.58
N SER A 231 -30.87 -27.47 4.87
CA SER A 231 -30.01 -28.04 3.83
C SER A 231 -28.85 -28.86 4.41
N ARG A 232 -28.42 -29.88 3.66
CA ARG A 232 -27.29 -30.74 4.01
C ARG A 232 -26.33 -30.81 2.85
N PHE A 233 -25.03 -30.70 3.14
CA PHE A 233 -23.93 -30.74 2.18
C PHE A 233 -23.00 -31.90 2.49
N GLY A 234 -22.76 -32.71 1.46
CA GLY A 234 -21.73 -33.75 1.50
C GLY A 234 -20.39 -33.27 0.92
N ILE A 235 -19.38 -34.12 1.03
CA ILE A 235 -18.05 -33.88 0.45
C ILE A 235 -17.89 -34.64 -0.85
N PHE A 236 -17.48 -33.93 -1.88
CA PHE A 236 -17.15 -34.50 -3.18
C PHE A 236 -15.64 -34.40 -3.44
N LYS A 237 -15.06 -35.51 -3.93
CA LYS A 237 -13.61 -35.56 -4.23
C LYS A 237 -13.21 -34.70 -5.42
N LYS A 238 -14.13 -34.44 -6.35
CA LYS A 238 -13.90 -33.64 -7.58
C LYS A 238 -15.16 -32.87 -7.94
N ILE A 239 -14.99 -31.66 -8.34
CA ILE A 239 -16.00 -30.79 -8.96
C ILE A 239 -15.51 -30.49 -10.35
N LEU A 240 -16.25 -30.89 -11.38
CA LEU A 240 -15.94 -30.67 -12.80
C LEU A 240 -17.11 -29.86 -13.38
N ILE A 241 -16.83 -28.66 -13.89
CA ILE A 241 -17.82 -27.73 -14.45
C ILE A 241 -17.40 -27.38 -15.87
#